data_17b6c3a4e1526d47e84423b9afc57fab
#
_entry.id   17b6c3a4e1526d47e84423b9afc57fab
#
_cell.length_a   1.000
_cell.length_b   1.000
_cell.length_c   1.000
_cell.angle_alpha   90.00
_cell.angle_beta   90.00
_cell.angle_gamma   90.00
#
_symmetry.space_group_name_H-M   'P 1'
#
loop_
_entity.id
_entity.type
_entity.pdbx_description
1 polymer ?
#
loop_
_entity_poly.entity_id
_entity_poly.type
_entity_poly.pdbx_seq_one_letter_code
_entity_poly.pdbx_strand_id
1 'polypeptide(L)'
;MSKLETDYLIIGAGAAGLAFADTLLTESPDTHITIVDLRSQVGGHWNDAYPFVALHQPSSFYGVNSLELGTGRKYASGVNAGMYEMATGTQVTAYFQRVMEEQLLPSGRVVYRPMSRFVDGNRIVSLLSGAETPLTIRRKVVDATRFSPRVPATEAPPFKVAPGVRVGTPTGLARLWLPARDGAARPDHYCIVGAGKTGMDTGVWLLDQGVPPEQISWVMPRDSWIVNRVTTQNGPEFFDEAIGGAVRQLQALAEASSVDDLFLRLEAAGQMLRLDPQVMPRMCHFATISEGELAQLRRIPHIIRKGRVQAVDAQGLNFASGTETMPVNALYIDCTASALDVLRTTEPIFQPGKIVPQLVRAPLVSFSTALVAYVEAHYADDAQKNALCQPVPLVGGLGDYVHTQQLNLANQFAWSQDKALRNWIRTIRLDAFSRLVAAVAPTDTDKVALLGQLRSGSLAAAANIPKLLAA
;
A
#
# COMPACT_ATOMS: atom_id res chain seq x y z
N MET A 1 -5.42 -20.09 36.43
CA MET A 1 -5.53 -19.79 35.00
C MET A 1 -4.46 -20.56 34.26
N SER A 2 -4.77 -21.32 33.21
CA SER A 2 -3.77 -22.04 32.42
C SER A 2 -2.89 -21.00 31.71
N LYS A 3 -1.58 -21.17 31.84
CA LYS A 3 -0.59 -20.36 31.11
C LYS A 3 -0.70 -20.67 29.63
N LEU A 4 -0.83 -19.64 28.78
CA LEU A 4 -0.86 -19.81 27.34
C LEU A 4 0.60 -19.98 26.84
N GLU A 5 0.84 -20.95 25.97
CA GLU A 5 2.14 -21.19 25.36
C GLU A 5 2.05 -21.03 23.84
N THR A 6 3.06 -20.43 23.24
CA THR A 6 3.13 -20.21 21.79
C THR A 6 4.58 -20.17 21.32
N ASP A 7 4.84 -20.53 20.08
CA ASP A 7 6.16 -20.34 19.46
C ASP A 7 6.36 -18.88 19.08
N TYR A 8 5.36 -18.31 18.41
CA TYR A 8 5.38 -16.91 18.00
C TYR A 8 4.16 -16.16 18.51
N LEU A 9 4.40 -14.96 19.01
CA LEU A 9 3.36 -13.97 19.25
C LEU A 9 3.37 -12.97 18.13
N ILE A 10 2.25 -12.83 17.40
CA ILE A 10 2.07 -11.82 16.36
C ILE A 10 1.22 -10.68 16.92
N ILE A 11 1.74 -9.45 16.89
CA ILE A 11 1.03 -8.25 17.28
C ILE A 11 0.49 -7.59 16.02
N GLY A 12 -0.83 -7.53 15.88
CA GLY A 12 -1.56 -7.01 14.74
C GLY A 12 -2.10 -8.09 13.81
N ALA A 13 -3.42 -8.11 13.61
CA ALA A 13 -4.16 -9.00 12.70
C ALA A 13 -4.55 -8.29 11.39
N GLY A 14 -3.70 -7.38 10.91
CA GLY A 14 -3.80 -6.75 9.59
C GLY A 14 -3.15 -7.61 8.50
N ALA A 15 -3.07 -7.05 7.28
CA ALA A 15 -2.50 -7.74 6.12
C ALA A 15 -1.10 -8.33 6.38
N ALA A 16 -0.22 -7.58 7.06
CA ALA A 16 1.13 -8.03 7.38
C ALA A 16 1.12 -9.21 8.36
N GLY A 17 0.40 -9.09 9.50
CA GLY A 17 0.35 -10.16 10.50
C GLY A 17 -0.26 -11.45 9.96
N LEU A 18 -1.32 -11.34 9.16
CA LEU A 18 -1.98 -12.49 8.57
C LEU A 18 -1.16 -13.15 7.46
N ALA A 19 -0.47 -12.37 6.61
CA ALA A 19 0.44 -12.92 5.59
C ALA A 19 1.65 -13.62 6.22
N PHE A 20 2.17 -13.10 7.34
CA PHE A 20 3.23 -13.76 8.11
C PHE A 20 2.73 -15.08 8.69
N ALA A 21 1.58 -15.08 9.39
CA ALA A 21 1.00 -16.26 10.02
C ALA A 21 0.73 -17.38 8.99
N ASP A 22 0.09 -17.03 7.88
CA ASP A 22 -0.26 -17.95 6.81
C ASP A 22 0.97 -18.67 6.23
N THR A 23 1.99 -17.89 5.89
CA THR A 23 3.23 -18.44 5.33
C THR A 23 3.97 -19.28 6.37
N LEU A 24 4.09 -18.79 7.61
CA LEU A 24 4.79 -19.53 8.66
C LEU A 24 4.12 -20.87 8.99
N LEU A 25 2.78 -20.93 9.02
CA LEU A 25 2.02 -22.15 9.23
C LEU A 25 2.21 -23.16 8.09
N THR A 26 2.38 -22.69 6.87
CA THR A 26 2.63 -23.52 5.68
C THR A 26 4.04 -24.08 5.69
N GLU A 27 5.03 -23.24 6.02
CA GLU A 27 6.44 -23.59 5.93
C GLU A 27 7.00 -24.27 7.20
N SER A 28 6.27 -24.21 8.33
CA SER A 28 6.66 -24.78 9.63
C SER A 28 5.47 -25.51 10.27
N PRO A 29 5.26 -26.81 9.97
CA PRO A 29 4.06 -27.55 10.35
C PRO A 29 3.81 -27.68 11.85
N ASP A 30 4.85 -27.65 12.67
CA ASP A 30 4.75 -27.83 14.13
C ASP A 30 4.64 -26.51 14.91
N THR A 31 4.60 -25.38 14.22
CA THR A 31 4.60 -24.05 14.84
C THR A 31 3.22 -23.66 15.37
N HIS A 32 3.17 -23.16 16.61
CA HIS A 32 1.99 -22.60 17.25
C HIS A 32 2.11 -21.07 17.33
N ILE A 33 1.04 -20.37 16.98
CA ILE A 33 1.00 -18.93 16.87
C ILE A 33 -0.13 -18.36 17.74
N THR A 34 0.18 -17.32 18.51
CA THR A 34 -0.84 -16.46 19.13
C THR A 34 -0.87 -15.11 18.39
N ILE A 35 -2.04 -14.67 17.96
CA ILE A 35 -2.24 -13.37 17.31
C ILE A 35 -3.05 -12.49 18.25
N VAL A 36 -2.56 -11.27 18.55
CA VAL A 36 -3.26 -10.26 19.32
C VAL A 36 -3.56 -9.04 18.47
N ASP A 37 -4.74 -8.44 18.63
CA ASP A 37 -5.10 -7.19 17.97
C ASP A 37 -5.94 -6.30 18.90
N LEU A 38 -5.75 -4.99 18.79
CA LEU A 38 -6.52 -3.99 19.54
C LEU A 38 -7.97 -3.89 19.03
N ARG A 39 -8.21 -4.26 17.77
CA ARG A 39 -9.53 -4.24 17.14
C ARG A 39 -10.32 -5.49 17.45
N SER A 40 -11.63 -5.39 17.29
CA SER A 40 -12.57 -6.51 17.49
C SER A 40 -12.52 -7.52 16.33
N GLN A 41 -12.00 -7.13 15.18
CA GLN A 41 -11.94 -7.97 13.96
C GLN A 41 -10.62 -7.80 13.24
N VAL A 42 -10.30 -8.80 12.43
CA VAL A 42 -9.11 -8.81 11.55
C VAL A 42 -9.22 -7.76 10.43
N GLY A 43 -8.12 -7.49 9.76
CA GLY A 43 -8.07 -6.58 8.60
C GLY A 43 -7.33 -5.26 8.88
N GLY A 44 -6.92 -5.00 10.14
CA GLY A 44 -6.13 -3.81 10.48
C GLY A 44 -6.82 -2.51 10.07
N HIS A 45 -6.11 -1.62 9.40
CA HIS A 45 -6.61 -0.30 8.96
C HIS A 45 -7.77 -0.34 7.95
N TRP A 46 -8.00 -1.48 7.28
CA TRP A 46 -9.16 -1.63 6.38
C TRP A 46 -10.50 -1.48 7.10
N ASN A 47 -10.54 -1.72 8.41
CA ASN A 47 -11.72 -1.49 9.24
C ASN A 47 -12.09 -0.01 9.38
N ASP A 48 -11.12 0.89 9.15
CA ASP A 48 -11.28 2.35 9.27
C ASP A 48 -11.28 3.03 7.87
N ALA A 49 -11.22 2.25 6.80
CA ALA A 49 -11.17 2.77 5.44
C ALA A 49 -12.51 3.39 5.00
N TYR A 50 -12.45 4.36 4.09
CA TYR A 50 -13.66 4.99 3.54
C TYR A 50 -14.41 4.02 2.59
N PRO A 51 -15.76 4.15 2.46
CA PRO A 51 -16.58 3.13 1.79
C PRO A 51 -16.28 2.90 0.30
N PHE A 52 -15.73 3.89 -0.40
CA PHE A 52 -15.40 3.80 -1.82
C PHE A 52 -13.91 3.49 -2.08
N VAL A 53 -13.15 3.11 -1.06
CA VAL A 53 -11.76 2.67 -1.25
C VAL A 53 -11.71 1.32 -1.97
N ALA A 54 -10.75 1.18 -2.86
CA ALA A 54 -10.38 -0.10 -3.47
C ALA A 54 -8.87 -0.29 -3.43
N LEU A 55 -8.42 -1.52 -3.68
CA LEU A 55 -7.00 -1.81 -3.85
C LEU A 55 -6.43 -0.99 -5.02
N HIS A 56 -5.12 -0.76 -4.99
CA HIS A 56 -4.43 -0.04 -6.06
C HIS A 56 -4.05 -0.96 -7.23
N GLN A 57 -3.86 -2.24 -6.94
CA GLN A 57 -3.46 -3.30 -7.86
C GLN A 57 -4.55 -4.39 -7.96
N PRO A 58 -4.45 -5.33 -8.90
CA PRO A 58 -5.31 -6.50 -8.96
C PRO A 58 -5.40 -7.23 -7.62
N SER A 59 -6.60 -7.67 -7.27
CA SER A 59 -6.88 -8.37 -6.01
C SER A 59 -6.07 -9.65 -5.86
N SER A 60 -5.83 -10.34 -6.96
CA SER A 60 -5.25 -11.69 -7.01
C SER A 60 -3.87 -11.84 -6.36
N PHE A 61 -3.08 -10.77 -6.24
CA PHE A 61 -1.78 -10.81 -5.56
C PHE A 61 -1.72 -10.00 -4.26
N TYR A 62 -2.89 -9.76 -3.64
CA TYR A 62 -3.00 -9.18 -2.30
C TYR A 62 -3.41 -10.23 -1.26
N GLY A 63 -3.16 -9.95 0.02
CA GLY A 63 -3.60 -10.75 1.17
C GLY A 63 -2.60 -11.83 1.60
N VAL A 64 -3.05 -13.09 1.75
CA VAL A 64 -2.23 -14.23 2.17
C VAL A 64 -1.96 -15.18 0.99
N ASN A 65 -0.94 -16.06 1.09
CA ASN A 65 -0.58 -16.93 -0.03
C ASN A 65 -1.54 -18.11 -0.23
N SER A 66 -2.11 -18.66 0.84
CA SER A 66 -2.97 -19.85 0.80
C SER A 66 -4.36 -19.61 0.24
N LEU A 67 -4.87 -18.39 0.31
CA LEU A 67 -6.22 -18.02 -0.15
C LEU A 67 -6.14 -16.80 -1.07
N GLU A 68 -6.74 -16.90 -2.25
CA GLU A 68 -6.79 -15.79 -3.21
C GLU A 68 -7.94 -14.83 -2.90
N LEU A 69 -7.66 -13.51 -3.06
CA LEU A 69 -8.66 -12.46 -3.00
C LEU A 69 -9.15 -12.14 -4.41
N GLY A 70 -10.48 -12.04 -4.57
CA GLY A 70 -11.12 -11.71 -5.84
C GLY A 70 -11.59 -12.92 -6.60
N THR A 71 -12.04 -12.70 -7.83
CA THR A 71 -12.62 -13.71 -8.72
C THR A 71 -11.86 -13.86 -10.04
N GLY A 72 -10.82 -13.05 -10.26
CA GLY A 72 -10.05 -13.00 -11.51
C GLY A 72 -10.80 -12.34 -12.67
N ARG A 73 -11.91 -11.63 -12.40
CA ARG A 73 -12.68 -10.92 -13.43
C ARG A 73 -12.02 -9.59 -13.79
N LYS A 74 -12.36 -9.11 -14.98
CA LYS A 74 -12.01 -7.76 -15.44
C LYS A 74 -13.22 -6.85 -15.39
N TYR A 75 -12.96 -5.57 -15.21
CA TYR A 75 -13.99 -4.55 -15.34
C TYR A 75 -14.53 -4.55 -16.79
N ALA A 76 -15.84 -4.70 -16.94
CA ALA A 76 -16.50 -4.67 -18.24
C ALA A 76 -16.65 -3.23 -18.79
N SER A 77 -16.65 -2.22 -17.90
CA SER A 77 -16.89 -0.81 -18.25
C SER A 77 -16.28 0.13 -17.22
N GLY A 78 -16.40 1.43 -17.45
CA GLY A 78 -15.91 2.48 -16.56
C GLY A 78 -14.41 2.79 -16.76
N VAL A 79 -13.86 3.59 -15.88
CA VAL A 79 -12.49 4.14 -15.96
C VAL A 79 -11.38 3.07 -15.89
N ASN A 80 -11.71 1.87 -15.45
CA ASN A 80 -10.81 0.72 -15.33
C ASN A 80 -11.20 -0.44 -16.29
N ALA A 81 -12.02 -0.19 -17.32
CA ALA A 81 -12.45 -1.23 -18.26
C ALA A 81 -11.27 -2.03 -18.82
N GLY A 82 -11.41 -3.35 -18.88
CA GLY A 82 -10.39 -4.29 -19.35
C GLY A 82 -9.33 -4.67 -18.31
N MET A 83 -9.17 -3.94 -17.21
CA MET A 83 -8.24 -4.26 -16.13
C MET A 83 -8.85 -5.25 -15.15
N TYR A 84 -8.02 -6.01 -14.45
CA TYR A 84 -8.45 -6.91 -13.38
C TYR A 84 -9.06 -6.16 -12.20
N GLU A 85 -10.06 -6.80 -11.58
CA GLU A 85 -10.79 -6.27 -10.44
C GLU A 85 -9.89 -5.91 -9.25
N MET A 86 -10.25 -4.84 -8.60
CA MET A 86 -9.65 -4.36 -7.36
C MET A 86 -10.69 -4.49 -6.24
N ALA A 87 -10.38 -5.29 -5.23
CA ALA A 87 -11.28 -5.50 -4.10
C ALA A 87 -11.53 -4.19 -3.34
N THR A 88 -12.79 -3.93 -3.02
CA THR A 88 -13.19 -2.83 -2.16
C THR A 88 -12.77 -3.09 -0.70
N GLY A 89 -12.73 -2.06 0.13
CA GLY A 89 -12.42 -2.20 1.56
C GLY A 89 -13.27 -3.26 2.25
N THR A 90 -14.58 -3.32 1.95
CA THR A 90 -15.50 -4.34 2.47
C THR A 90 -15.11 -5.75 2.02
N GLN A 91 -14.73 -5.93 0.77
CA GLN A 91 -14.26 -7.23 0.27
C GLN A 91 -12.95 -7.66 0.91
N VAL A 92 -12.04 -6.71 1.16
CA VAL A 92 -10.77 -6.98 1.84
C VAL A 92 -11.00 -7.42 3.30
N THR A 93 -11.87 -6.73 4.04
CA THR A 93 -12.18 -7.12 5.43
C THR A 93 -12.87 -8.46 5.50
N ALA A 94 -13.87 -8.72 4.65
CA ALA A 94 -14.53 -10.03 4.56
C ALA A 94 -13.55 -11.16 4.18
N TYR A 95 -12.63 -10.89 3.27
CA TYR A 95 -11.57 -11.83 2.90
C TYR A 95 -10.65 -12.18 4.08
N PHE A 96 -10.18 -11.18 4.85
CA PHE A 96 -9.35 -11.46 6.02
C PHE A 96 -10.10 -12.23 7.10
N GLN A 97 -11.40 -12.00 7.25
CA GLN A 97 -12.24 -12.82 8.14
C GLN A 97 -12.25 -14.29 7.68
N ARG A 98 -12.43 -14.53 6.38
CA ARG A 98 -12.33 -15.88 5.81
C ARG A 98 -10.96 -16.51 6.01
N VAL A 99 -9.87 -15.75 5.82
CA VAL A 99 -8.51 -16.22 6.09
C VAL A 99 -8.39 -16.73 7.54
N MET A 100 -8.89 -15.96 8.49
CA MET A 100 -8.88 -16.36 9.90
C MET A 100 -9.71 -17.62 10.16
N GLU A 101 -10.94 -17.66 9.65
CA GLU A 101 -11.92 -18.73 9.94
C GLU A 101 -11.71 -20.01 9.10
N GLU A 102 -11.25 -19.88 7.84
CA GLU A 102 -11.14 -21.02 6.93
C GLU A 102 -9.71 -21.58 6.85
N GLN A 103 -8.67 -20.78 7.18
CA GLN A 103 -7.27 -21.19 7.03
C GLN A 103 -6.54 -21.27 8.40
N LEU A 104 -6.57 -20.19 9.19
CA LEU A 104 -5.70 -20.08 10.36
C LEU A 104 -6.26 -20.85 11.55
N LEU A 105 -7.48 -20.58 11.99
CA LEU A 105 -8.10 -21.25 13.16
C LEU A 105 -8.30 -22.76 12.95
N PRO A 106 -8.76 -23.24 11.78
CA PRO A 106 -8.93 -24.69 11.57
C PRO A 106 -7.64 -25.51 11.62
N SER A 107 -6.47 -24.86 11.48
CA SER A 107 -5.18 -25.52 11.68
C SER A 107 -5.00 -26.09 13.08
N GLY A 108 -5.77 -25.64 14.07
CA GLY A 108 -5.61 -25.97 15.49
C GLY A 108 -4.33 -25.39 16.13
N ARG A 109 -3.52 -24.66 15.35
CA ARG A 109 -2.21 -24.11 15.77
C ARG A 109 -2.24 -22.60 15.99
N VAL A 110 -3.37 -21.94 15.75
CA VAL A 110 -3.54 -20.49 15.93
C VAL A 110 -4.51 -20.19 17.05
N VAL A 111 -4.10 -19.31 17.96
CA VAL A 111 -4.96 -18.68 18.96
C VAL A 111 -5.12 -17.22 18.61
N TYR A 112 -6.34 -16.76 18.36
CA TYR A 112 -6.64 -15.35 18.08
C TYR A 112 -7.23 -14.66 19.31
N ARG A 113 -6.69 -13.50 19.67
CA ARG A 113 -7.09 -12.66 20.81
C ARG A 113 -7.43 -11.25 20.31
N PRO A 114 -8.64 -11.02 19.80
CA PRO A 114 -9.11 -9.67 19.48
C PRO A 114 -9.32 -8.84 20.74
N MET A 115 -9.48 -7.53 20.61
CA MET A 115 -9.67 -6.59 21.72
C MET A 115 -8.68 -6.83 22.87
N SER A 116 -7.42 -7.06 22.48
CA SER A 116 -6.35 -7.43 23.43
C SER A 116 -5.04 -6.74 23.06
N ARG A 117 -4.25 -6.42 24.07
CA ARG A 117 -2.89 -5.89 23.88
C ARG A 117 -1.86 -6.76 24.57
N PHE A 118 -0.71 -6.88 23.95
CA PHE A 118 0.48 -7.44 24.58
C PHE A 118 1.18 -6.35 25.39
N VAL A 119 1.59 -6.68 26.60
CA VAL A 119 2.26 -5.77 27.52
C VAL A 119 3.53 -6.42 28.12
N ASP A 120 4.38 -5.61 28.72
CA ASP A 120 5.59 -6.05 29.39
C ASP A 120 5.33 -7.20 30.38
N GLY A 121 6.33 -8.04 30.58
CA GLY A 121 6.23 -9.25 31.42
C GLY A 121 5.48 -10.39 30.74
N ASN A 122 5.44 -10.41 29.41
CA ASN A 122 4.80 -11.47 28.61
C ASN A 122 3.34 -11.73 29.03
N ARG A 123 2.51 -10.71 29.00
CA ARG A 123 1.09 -10.79 29.33
C ARG A 123 0.22 -10.25 28.19
N ILE A 124 -0.89 -10.91 27.96
CA ILE A 124 -1.97 -10.42 27.11
C ILE A 124 -3.07 -9.85 28.03
N VAL A 125 -3.47 -8.60 27.78
CA VAL A 125 -4.51 -7.90 28.53
C VAL A 125 -5.74 -7.70 27.65
N SER A 126 -6.88 -8.22 28.08
CA SER A 126 -8.16 -7.96 27.42
C SER A 126 -8.58 -6.51 27.61
N LEU A 127 -8.88 -5.81 26.54
CA LEU A 127 -9.40 -4.44 26.58
C LEU A 127 -10.86 -4.36 27.06
N LEU A 128 -11.59 -5.48 26.99
CA LEU A 128 -12.99 -5.54 27.42
C LEU A 128 -13.12 -5.75 28.93
N SER A 129 -12.28 -6.62 29.52
CA SER A 129 -12.44 -7.04 30.91
C SER A 129 -11.28 -6.63 31.82
N GLY A 130 -10.15 -6.18 31.24
CA GLY A 130 -8.90 -5.97 31.98
C GLY A 130 -8.22 -7.27 32.42
N ALA A 131 -8.77 -8.44 32.08
CA ALA A 131 -8.20 -9.71 32.47
C ALA A 131 -6.82 -9.93 31.83
N GLU A 132 -5.86 -10.37 32.64
CA GLU A 132 -4.49 -10.65 32.21
C GLU A 132 -4.29 -12.16 32.01
N THR A 133 -3.69 -12.52 30.89
CA THR A 133 -3.29 -13.90 30.56
C THR A 133 -1.76 -13.96 30.46
N PRO A 134 -1.07 -14.68 31.36
CA PRO A 134 0.36 -14.93 31.22
C PRO A 134 0.66 -15.76 29.97
N LEU A 135 1.71 -15.37 29.24
CA LEU A 135 2.12 -16.00 27.99
C LEU A 135 3.56 -16.48 28.08
N THR A 136 3.83 -17.68 27.59
CA THR A 136 5.19 -18.16 27.32
C THR A 136 5.44 -18.13 25.82
N ILE A 137 6.40 -17.34 25.37
CA ILE A 137 6.83 -17.23 23.99
C ILE A 137 8.12 -18.03 23.85
N ARG A 138 8.10 -19.10 23.05
CA ARG A 138 9.23 -20.02 22.91
C ARG A 138 10.27 -19.55 21.90
N ARG A 139 9.87 -18.79 20.90
CA ARG A 139 10.76 -18.31 19.83
C ARG A 139 10.79 -16.78 19.80
N LYS A 140 9.88 -16.12 19.05
CA LYS A 140 9.97 -14.67 18.82
C LYS A 140 8.62 -13.96 18.91
N VAL A 141 8.67 -12.66 19.19
CA VAL A 141 7.56 -11.71 18.99
C VAL A 141 7.66 -11.16 17.59
N VAL A 142 6.55 -11.13 16.85
CA VAL A 142 6.42 -10.53 15.52
C VAL A 142 5.61 -9.25 15.65
N ASP A 143 6.24 -8.10 15.48
CA ASP A 143 5.59 -6.79 15.53
C ASP A 143 5.10 -6.39 14.12
N ALA A 144 3.89 -6.81 13.77
CA ALA A 144 3.27 -6.52 12.49
C ALA A 144 2.51 -5.17 12.45
N THR A 145 2.76 -4.28 13.44
CA THR A 145 2.10 -2.98 13.53
C THR A 145 2.84 -1.86 12.80
N ARG A 146 4.02 -2.12 12.25
CA ARG A 146 4.85 -1.12 11.56
C ARG A 146 4.10 -0.47 10.37
N PHE A 147 3.30 -1.22 9.64
CA PHE A 147 2.43 -0.72 8.57
C PHE A 147 1.08 -0.28 9.12
N SER A 148 1.07 0.64 10.07
CA SER A 148 -0.15 1.22 10.63
C SER A 148 -0.39 2.60 10.01
N PRO A 149 -1.09 2.66 8.85
CA PRO A 149 -1.36 3.93 8.21
C PRO A 149 -2.33 4.76 9.04
N ARG A 150 -2.07 6.05 9.12
CA ARG A 150 -3.05 7.01 9.63
C ARG A 150 -4.10 7.25 8.55
N VAL A 151 -5.36 7.22 8.92
CA VAL A 151 -6.48 7.44 8.02
C VAL A 151 -7.32 8.61 8.51
N PRO A 152 -7.96 9.39 7.62
CA PRO A 152 -8.75 10.56 8.04
C PRO A 152 -9.89 10.23 9.01
N ALA A 153 -10.36 8.97 9.03
CA ALA A 153 -11.43 8.52 9.93
C ALA A 153 -10.99 8.46 11.41
N THR A 154 -9.68 8.32 11.68
CA THR A 154 -9.13 8.14 13.04
C THR A 154 -8.26 9.30 13.52
N GLU A 155 -8.00 10.28 12.64
CA GLU A 155 -7.12 11.42 12.95
C GLU A 155 -7.90 12.74 12.81
N ALA A 156 -7.58 13.70 13.67
CA ALA A 156 -8.09 15.06 13.51
C ALA A 156 -7.38 15.74 12.32
N PRO A 157 -8.05 16.69 11.63
CA PRO A 157 -7.41 17.47 10.58
C PRO A 157 -6.14 18.17 11.10
N PRO A 158 -5.02 18.18 10.34
CA PRO A 158 -3.78 18.82 10.75
C PRO A 158 -3.82 20.36 10.61
N PHE A 159 -4.99 20.94 10.38
CA PHE A 159 -5.23 22.37 10.22
C PHE A 159 -6.34 22.85 11.17
N LYS A 160 -6.33 24.13 11.50
CA LYS A 160 -7.34 24.73 12.38
C LYS A 160 -8.67 24.87 11.64
N VAL A 161 -9.78 24.64 12.34
CA VAL A 161 -11.14 24.77 11.79
C VAL A 161 -11.90 25.79 12.64
N ALA A 162 -12.38 26.86 12.01
CA ALA A 162 -13.19 27.87 12.70
C ALA A 162 -14.60 27.35 12.99
N PRO A 163 -15.26 27.85 14.04
CA PRO A 163 -16.65 27.48 14.35
C PRO A 163 -17.59 27.71 13.15
N GLY A 164 -18.50 26.77 12.93
CA GLY A 164 -19.50 26.83 11.85
C GLY A 164 -18.99 26.37 10.47
N VAL A 165 -17.71 26.10 10.30
CA VAL A 165 -17.16 25.56 9.03
C VAL A 165 -17.43 24.07 8.91
N ARG A 166 -17.89 23.64 7.74
CA ARG A 166 -18.20 22.24 7.45
C ARG A 166 -16.93 21.50 6.99
N VAL A 167 -16.33 20.72 7.88
CA VAL A 167 -15.22 19.82 7.57
C VAL A 167 -15.67 18.38 7.77
N GLY A 168 -15.29 17.49 6.87
CA GLY A 168 -15.63 16.07 6.94
C GLY A 168 -14.49 15.19 6.43
N THR A 169 -14.67 13.89 6.58
CA THR A 169 -13.79 12.84 6.04
C THR A 169 -14.41 12.21 4.79
N PRO A 170 -13.67 11.45 3.97
CA PRO A 170 -14.24 10.67 2.87
C PRO A 170 -15.37 9.74 3.33
N THR A 171 -15.27 9.16 4.54
CA THR A 171 -16.34 8.34 5.14
C THR A 171 -17.60 9.18 5.43
N GLY A 172 -17.43 10.39 5.98
CA GLY A 172 -18.52 11.33 6.20
C GLY A 172 -19.16 11.81 4.90
N LEU A 173 -18.34 12.06 3.87
CA LEU A 173 -18.79 12.43 2.53
C LEU A 173 -19.75 11.39 1.94
N ALA A 174 -19.39 10.11 1.95
CA ALA A 174 -20.23 9.05 1.41
C ALA A 174 -21.63 8.98 2.08
N ARG A 175 -21.72 9.32 3.34
CA ARG A 175 -23.00 9.36 4.08
C ARG A 175 -23.98 10.41 3.55
N LEU A 176 -23.51 11.49 2.91
CA LEU A 176 -24.38 12.51 2.32
C LEU A 176 -25.21 11.99 1.14
N TRP A 177 -24.84 10.83 0.56
CA TRP A 177 -25.61 10.16 -0.51
C TRP A 177 -26.62 9.16 0.01
N LEU A 178 -26.61 8.86 1.32
CA LEU A 178 -27.68 8.09 1.94
C LEU A 178 -28.97 8.93 2.00
N PRO A 179 -30.16 8.29 1.98
CA PRO A 179 -31.42 9.01 2.18
C PRO A 179 -31.36 9.84 3.47
N ALA A 180 -31.53 11.15 3.33
CA ALA A 180 -31.45 12.07 4.46
C ALA A 180 -32.60 11.80 5.43
N ARG A 181 -32.29 11.41 6.66
CA ARG A 181 -33.30 11.32 7.76
C ARG A 181 -33.75 12.70 8.22
N ASP A 182 -32.89 13.73 8.07
CA ASP A 182 -33.09 15.06 8.66
C ASP A 182 -33.16 16.18 7.60
N GLY A 183 -33.35 15.85 6.32
CA GLY A 183 -33.45 16.85 5.25
C GLY A 183 -32.21 17.71 5.04
N ALA A 184 -31.04 17.27 5.50
CA ALA A 184 -29.78 18.00 5.33
C ALA A 184 -29.46 18.18 3.85
N ALA A 185 -29.39 19.44 3.40
CA ALA A 185 -29.00 19.77 2.03
C ALA A 185 -27.54 19.37 1.74
N ARG A 186 -27.32 18.84 0.54
CA ARG A 186 -25.96 18.61 0.06
C ARG A 186 -25.20 19.93 -0.01
N PRO A 187 -23.87 19.92 0.14
CA PRO A 187 -23.06 21.11 -0.11
C PRO A 187 -23.19 21.60 -1.55
N ASP A 188 -23.07 22.91 -1.75
CA ASP A 188 -23.03 23.50 -3.09
C ASP A 188 -21.65 23.42 -3.72
N HIS A 189 -20.62 23.16 -2.90
CA HIS A 189 -19.24 23.06 -3.32
C HIS A 189 -18.46 22.09 -2.42
N TYR A 190 -17.51 21.38 -3.02
CA TYR A 190 -16.68 20.38 -2.36
C TYR A 190 -15.20 20.78 -2.50
N CYS A 191 -14.50 20.91 -1.39
CA CYS A 191 -13.08 21.19 -1.38
C CYS A 191 -12.29 20.00 -0.86
N ILE A 192 -11.59 19.29 -1.75
CA ILE A 192 -10.72 18.18 -1.40
C ILE A 192 -9.41 18.76 -0.84
N VAL A 193 -9.03 18.41 0.39
CA VAL A 193 -7.79 18.85 1.02
C VAL A 193 -6.81 17.70 1.11
N GLY A 194 -5.79 17.70 0.22
CA GLY A 194 -4.76 16.67 0.15
C GLY A 194 -4.65 16.01 -1.23
N ALA A 195 -3.42 15.78 -1.67
CA ALA A 195 -3.07 15.33 -3.03
C ALA A 195 -2.67 13.84 -3.13
N GLY A 196 -2.85 13.06 -2.06
CA GLY A 196 -2.58 11.62 -2.05
C GLY A 196 -3.69 10.80 -2.71
N LYS A 197 -3.54 9.47 -2.69
CA LYS A 197 -4.54 8.54 -3.28
C LYS A 197 -5.94 8.76 -2.73
N THR A 198 -6.09 9.06 -1.43
CA THR A 198 -7.39 9.39 -0.82
C THR A 198 -8.07 10.60 -1.48
N GLY A 199 -7.30 11.64 -1.81
CA GLY A 199 -7.82 12.81 -2.54
C GLY A 199 -8.19 12.47 -3.98
N MET A 200 -7.40 11.64 -4.66
CA MET A 200 -7.70 11.16 -6.01
C MET A 200 -8.99 10.32 -6.03
N ASP A 201 -9.13 9.37 -5.10
CA ASP A 201 -10.35 8.55 -4.98
C ASP A 201 -11.58 9.40 -4.68
N THR A 202 -11.42 10.40 -3.81
CA THR A 202 -12.50 11.34 -3.49
C THR A 202 -12.93 12.14 -4.71
N GLY A 203 -11.97 12.61 -5.53
CA GLY A 203 -12.24 13.35 -6.76
C GLY A 203 -12.98 12.48 -7.79
N VAL A 204 -12.48 11.27 -8.06
CA VAL A 204 -13.13 10.32 -8.97
C VAL A 204 -14.53 9.99 -8.47
N TRP A 205 -14.68 9.68 -7.17
CA TRP A 205 -15.97 9.33 -6.59
C TRP A 205 -16.99 10.46 -6.69
N LEU A 206 -16.63 11.71 -6.40
CA LEU A 206 -17.51 12.86 -6.55
C LEU A 206 -18.02 13.01 -7.99
N LEU A 207 -17.11 12.89 -8.97
CA LEU A 207 -17.46 12.95 -10.38
C LEU A 207 -18.38 11.82 -10.81
N ASP A 208 -18.14 10.60 -10.32
CA ASP A 208 -19.00 9.42 -10.56
C ASP A 208 -20.38 9.57 -9.91
N GLN A 209 -20.48 10.31 -8.80
CA GLN A 209 -21.76 10.66 -8.18
C GLN A 209 -22.49 11.83 -8.89
N GLY A 210 -21.95 12.31 -10.00
CA GLY A 210 -22.57 13.36 -10.80
C GLY A 210 -22.36 14.78 -10.29
N VAL A 211 -21.39 15.00 -9.38
CA VAL A 211 -21.03 16.36 -8.96
C VAL A 211 -20.35 17.07 -10.15
N PRO A 212 -20.84 18.26 -10.57
CA PRO A 212 -20.21 19.01 -11.63
C PRO A 212 -18.76 19.35 -11.28
N PRO A 213 -17.80 19.22 -12.22
CA PRO A 213 -16.38 19.51 -11.97
C PRO A 213 -16.15 20.92 -11.40
N GLU A 214 -16.94 21.89 -11.79
CA GLU A 214 -16.87 23.30 -11.35
C GLU A 214 -17.24 23.48 -9.87
N GLN A 215 -17.95 22.52 -9.29
CA GLN A 215 -18.29 22.50 -7.87
C GLN A 215 -17.22 21.77 -7.03
N ILE A 216 -16.09 21.39 -7.64
CA ILE A 216 -14.99 20.72 -6.96
C ILE A 216 -13.75 21.61 -7.00
N SER A 217 -13.19 21.92 -5.84
CA SER A 217 -11.85 22.47 -5.69
C SER A 217 -10.93 21.44 -5.08
N TRP A 218 -9.66 21.42 -5.47
CA TRP A 218 -8.71 20.44 -4.96
C TRP A 218 -7.42 21.10 -4.50
N VAL A 219 -7.16 21.07 -3.19
CA VAL A 219 -5.90 21.55 -2.60
C VAL A 219 -4.81 20.52 -2.81
N MET A 220 -3.82 20.89 -3.58
CA MET A 220 -2.67 20.08 -3.95
C MET A 220 -1.38 20.78 -3.50
N PRO A 221 -0.90 20.52 -2.27
CA PRO A 221 0.30 21.19 -1.76
C PRO A 221 1.55 20.90 -2.58
N ARG A 222 1.62 19.70 -3.15
CA ARG A 222 2.69 19.22 -4.04
C ARG A 222 2.10 18.21 -5.00
N ASP A 223 2.40 18.35 -6.27
CA ASP A 223 2.05 17.35 -7.27
C ASP A 223 2.91 16.09 -7.09
N SER A 224 2.31 14.93 -7.37
CA SER A 224 2.96 13.62 -7.25
C SER A 224 3.01 12.91 -8.60
N TRP A 225 4.10 12.23 -8.85
CA TRP A 225 4.15 11.17 -9.85
C TRP A 225 3.28 10.01 -9.41
N ILE A 226 2.56 9.44 -10.34
CA ILE A 226 1.52 8.43 -10.11
C ILE A 226 1.85 7.20 -10.95
N VAL A 227 1.81 6.02 -10.36
CA VAL A 227 2.05 4.77 -11.09
C VAL A 227 0.88 4.50 -12.03
N ASN A 228 1.17 4.18 -13.29
CA ASN A 228 0.15 3.79 -14.25
C ASN A 228 -0.34 2.37 -13.93
N ARG A 229 -1.62 2.21 -13.63
CA ARG A 229 -2.21 0.94 -13.18
C ARG A 229 -2.06 -0.19 -14.20
N VAL A 230 -2.00 0.10 -15.49
CA VAL A 230 -1.83 -0.93 -16.51
C VAL A 230 -0.54 -1.73 -16.29
N THR A 231 0.52 -1.09 -15.77
CA THR A 231 1.81 -1.73 -15.49
C THR A 231 1.80 -2.67 -14.29
N THR A 232 0.72 -2.67 -13.50
CA THR A 232 0.55 -3.54 -12.33
C THR A 232 -0.33 -4.75 -12.61
N GLN A 233 -0.83 -4.90 -13.84
CA GLN A 233 -1.68 -6.03 -14.23
C GLN A 233 -0.85 -7.31 -14.33
N ASN A 234 -1.38 -8.42 -13.79
CA ASN A 234 -0.65 -9.68 -13.67
C ASN A 234 -1.21 -10.84 -14.53
N GLY A 235 -2.08 -10.52 -15.48
CA GLY A 235 -2.55 -11.50 -16.47
C GLY A 235 -1.57 -11.68 -17.63
N PRO A 236 -1.55 -12.85 -18.29
CA PRO A 236 -0.64 -13.12 -19.40
C PRO A 236 -0.81 -12.18 -20.59
N GLU A 237 -2.00 -11.62 -20.80
CA GLU A 237 -2.29 -10.63 -21.83
C GLU A 237 -1.70 -9.25 -21.57
N PHE A 238 -1.29 -8.98 -20.32
CA PHE A 238 -0.58 -7.75 -19.91
C PHE A 238 0.94 -7.97 -19.81
N PHE A 239 1.46 -9.02 -20.45
CA PHE A 239 2.88 -9.36 -20.33
C PHE A 239 3.79 -8.20 -20.77
N ASP A 240 3.45 -7.50 -21.84
CA ASP A 240 4.24 -6.37 -22.31
C ASP A 240 4.10 -5.14 -21.39
N GLU A 241 2.92 -4.85 -20.89
CA GLU A 241 2.71 -3.75 -19.94
C GLU A 241 3.44 -4.01 -18.62
N ALA A 242 3.42 -5.24 -18.12
CA ALA A 242 4.04 -5.63 -16.85
C ALA A 242 5.55 -5.89 -17.01
N ILE A 243 5.94 -6.88 -17.80
CA ILE A 243 7.35 -7.29 -17.93
C ILE A 243 8.11 -6.38 -18.89
N GLY A 244 7.54 -6.04 -20.05
CA GLY A 244 8.10 -5.03 -20.95
C GLY A 244 8.15 -3.66 -20.28
N GLY A 245 7.13 -3.32 -19.48
CA GLY A 245 7.13 -2.14 -18.64
C GLY A 245 8.29 -2.12 -17.64
N ALA A 246 8.57 -3.23 -16.97
CA ALA A 246 9.73 -3.35 -16.08
C ALA A 246 11.07 -3.18 -16.83
N VAL A 247 11.18 -3.70 -18.04
CA VAL A 247 12.36 -3.48 -18.90
C VAL A 247 12.53 -1.99 -19.21
N ARG A 248 11.46 -1.31 -19.63
CA ARG A 248 11.47 0.15 -19.91
C ARG A 248 11.82 0.97 -18.66
N GLN A 249 11.35 0.57 -17.48
CA GLN A 249 11.72 1.21 -16.22
C GLN A 249 13.22 1.04 -15.90
N LEU A 250 13.76 -0.15 -16.09
CA LEU A 250 15.19 -0.41 -15.90
C LEU A 250 16.06 0.37 -16.91
N GLN A 251 15.60 0.47 -18.15
CA GLN A 251 16.26 1.28 -19.17
C GLN A 251 16.27 2.77 -18.79
N ALA A 252 15.13 3.29 -18.33
CA ALA A 252 15.05 4.68 -17.82
C ALA A 252 16.03 4.91 -16.67
N LEU A 253 16.14 3.97 -15.71
CA LEU A 253 17.11 4.04 -14.62
C LEU A 253 18.57 3.97 -15.12
N ALA A 254 18.86 3.17 -16.14
CA ALA A 254 20.19 3.00 -16.69
C ALA A 254 20.68 4.23 -17.49
N GLU A 255 19.78 4.94 -18.16
CA GLU A 255 20.09 6.02 -19.07
C GLU A 255 19.88 7.42 -18.51
N ALA A 256 19.17 7.55 -17.38
CA ALA A 256 18.85 8.85 -16.80
C ALA A 256 20.11 9.61 -16.36
N SER A 257 20.15 10.91 -16.66
CA SER A 257 21.22 11.83 -16.27
C SER A 257 20.95 12.53 -14.94
N SER A 258 19.71 12.56 -14.49
CA SER A 258 19.24 13.14 -13.21
C SER A 258 17.96 12.47 -12.75
N VAL A 259 17.56 12.75 -11.50
CA VAL A 259 16.28 12.25 -10.96
C VAL A 259 15.08 12.83 -11.74
N ASP A 260 15.11 14.10 -12.12
CA ASP A 260 14.06 14.71 -12.93
C ASP A 260 13.99 14.07 -14.34
N ASP A 261 15.15 13.83 -14.99
CA ASP A 261 15.21 13.12 -16.28
C ASP A 261 14.68 11.68 -16.18
N LEU A 262 14.98 10.99 -15.07
CA LEU A 262 14.43 9.65 -14.83
C LEU A 262 12.91 9.65 -14.87
N PHE A 263 12.26 10.56 -14.15
CA PHE A 263 10.80 10.58 -14.09
C PHE A 263 10.16 10.99 -15.42
N LEU A 264 10.79 11.87 -16.19
CA LEU A 264 10.34 12.19 -17.56
C LEU A 264 10.45 10.98 -18.50
N ARG A 265 11.52 10.19 -18.37
CA ARG A 265 11.67 8.93 -19.12
C ARG A 265 10.62 7.90 -18.69
N LEU A 266 10.34 7.79 -17.39
CA LEU A 266 9.30 6.91 -16.88
C LEU A 266 7.90 7.30 -17.39
N GLU A 267 7.62 8.60 -17.50
CA GLU A 267 6.38 9.09 -18.11
C GLU A 267 6.33 8.75 -19.61
N ALA A 268 7.39 9.05 -20.35
CA ALA A 268 7.48 8.72 -21.79
C ALA A 268 7.35 7.21 -22.07
N ALA A 269 7.80 6.38 -21.11
CA ALA A 269 7.66 4.92 -21.15
C ALA A 269 6.30 4.40 -20.65
N GLY A 270 5.35 5.27 -20.29
CA GLY A 270 4.02 4.90 -19.78
C GLY A 270 4.01 4.27 -18.40
N GLN A 271 5.12 4.38 -17.62
CA GLN A 271 5.24 3.81 -16.29
C GLN A 271 4.66 4.74 -15.21
N MET A 272 4.85 6.03 -15.40
CA MET A 272 4.38 7.08 -14.49
C MET A 272 3.46 8.05 -15.22
N LEU A 273 2.55 8.62 -14.46
CA LEU A 273 1.59 9.63 -14.90
C LEU A 273 1.74 10.87 -14.05
N ARG A 274 1.35 12.03 -14.58
CA ARG A 274 1.17 13.27 -13.82
C ARG A 274 -0.17 13.92 -14.13
N LEU A 275 -0.74 14.60 -13.14
CA LEU A 275 -2.05 15.22 -13.29
C LEU A 275 -2.01 16.34 -14.32
N ASP A 276 -1.05 17.26 -14.16
CA ASP A 276 -0.88 18.45 -15.01
C ASP A 276 0.44 18.34 -15.79
N PRO A 277 0.39 18.23 -17.13
CA PRO A 277 1.62 18.15 -17.95
C PRO A 277 2.54 19.39 -17.85
N GLN A 278 2.02 20.52 -17.39
CA GLN A 278 2.79 21.76 -17.24
C GLN A 278 3.47 21.88 -15.87
N VAL A 279 3.16 20.99 -14.93
CA VAL A 279 3.71 21.02 -13.57
C VAL A 279 4.61 19.83 -13.36
N MET A 280 5.87 20.08 -12.98
CA MET A 280 6.81 19.03 -12.62
C MET A 280 6.52 18.52 -11.19
N PRO A 281 6.09 17.27 -11.01
CA PRO A 281 5.82 16.73 -9.69
C PRO A 281 7.11 16.61 -8.85
N ARG A 282 6.98 16.83 -7.54
CA ARG A 282 8.09 16.75 -6.59
C ARG A 282 7.94 15.62 -5.56
N MET A 283 6.91 14.77 -5.73
CA MET A 283 6.62 13.66 -4.84
C MET A 283 6.41 12.38 -5.65
N CYS A 284 6.63 11.24 -4.99
CA CYS A 284 6.25 9.92 -5.47
C CYS A 284 5.91 9.05 -4.25
N HIS A 285 4.66 8.59 -4.11
CA HIS A 285 4.23 7.76 -2.97
C HIS A 285 3.57 6.46 -3.44
N PHE A 286 3.89 5.99 -4.64
CA PHE A 286 3.28 4.80 -5.27
C PHE A 286 1.74 4.85 -5.36
N ALA A 287 1.13 6.04 -5.32
CA ALA A 287 -0.26 6.17 -5.70
C ALA A 287 -0.44 5.63 -7.12
N THR A 288 -1.44 4.77 -7.31
CA THR A 288 -1.65 4.06 -8.57
C THR A 288 -3.04 4.37 -9.10
N ILE A 289 -3.14 4.87 -10.31
CA ILE A 289 -4.41 5.11 -11.01
C ILE A 289 -4.33 4.64 -12.47
N SER A 290 -5.49 4.47 -13.11
CA SER A 290 -5.58 4.28 -14.55
C SER A 290 -5.54 5.62 -15.31
N GLU A 291 -5.28 5.55 -16.60
CA GLU A 291 -5.42 6.71 -17.49
C GLU A 291 -6.87 7.22 -17.54
N GLY A 292 -7.85 6.33 -17.40
CA GLY A 292 -9.26 6.70 -17.30
C GLY A 292 -9.57 7.50 -16.04
N GLU A 293 -9.04 7.08 -14.87
CA GLU A 293 -9.15 7.87 -13.63
C GLU A 293 -8.43 9.22 -13.75
N LEU A 294 -7.24 9.24 -14.37
CA LEU A 294 -6.50 10.48 -14.63
C LEU A 294 -7.30 11.44 -15.50
N ALA A 295 -7.93 10.94 -16.57
CA ALA A 295 -8.77 11.75 -17.44
C ALA A 295 -9.97 12.35 -16.69
N GLN A 296 -10.59 11.60 -15.76
CA GLN A 296 -11.63 12.15 -14.89
C GLN A 296 -11.09 13.24 -13.98
N LEU A 297 -9.98 13.00 -13.28
CA LEU A 297 -9.40 13.98 -12.35
C LEU A 297 -8.99 15.30 -13.05
N ARG A 298 -8.55 15.23 -14.30
CA ARG A 298 -8.22 16.41 -15.13
C ARG A 298 -9.43 17.28 -15.49
N ARG A 299 -10.65 16.80 -15.27
CA ARG A 299 -11.87 17.62 -15.44
C ARG A 299 -12.08 18.62 -14.31
N ILE A 300 -11.45 18.43 -13.15
CA ILE A 300 -11.52 19.35 -12.02
C ILE A 300 -10.70 20.60 -12.35
N PRO A 301 -11.35 21.77 -12.58
CA PRO A 301 -10.65 22.94 -13.09
C PRO A 301 -9.89 23.70 -12.01
N HIS A 302 -10.35 23.62 -10.75
CA HIS A 302 -9.84 24.44 -9.68
C HIS A 302 -8.84 23.69 -8.79
N ILE A 303 -7.57 23.66 -9.22
CA ILE A 303 -6.46 23.06 -8.47
C ILE A 303 -5.70 24.15 -7.71
N ILE A 304 -5.70 24.07 -6.37
CA ILE A 304 -5.11 25.08 -5.48
C ILE A 304 -3.71 24.62 -5.05
N ARG A 305 -2.66 25.26 -5.58
CA ARG A 305 -1.24 24.95 -5.35
C ARG A 305 -0.55 25.97 -4.43
N LYS A 306 -1.19 26.32 -3.31
CA LYS A 306 -0.68 27.33 -2.34
C LYS A 306 0.04 26.73 -1.14
N GLY A 307 0.38 25.43 -1.19
CA GLY A 307 1.00 24.69 -0.09
C GLY A 307 -0.02 24.05 0.86
N ARG A 308 0.41 23.75 2.08
CA ARG A 308 -0.46 23.09 3.08
C ARG A 308 -1.44 24.08 3.70
N VAL A 309 -2.68 23.64 3.86
CA VAL A 309 -3.70 24.40 4.60
C VAL A 309 -3.27 24.52 6.06
N GLN A 310 -3.34 25.74 6.60
CA GLN A 310 -3.07 26.04 8.01
C GLN A 310 -4.37 26.22 8.82
N ALA A 311 -5.38 26.80 8.19
CA ALA A 311 -6.70 26.97 8.79
C ALA A 311 -7.79 27.04 7.71
N VAL A 312 -9.01 26.75 8.14
CA VAL A 312 -10.23 26.94 7.35
C VAL A 312 -11.20 27.78 8.18
N ASP A 313 -11.72 28.84 7.58
CA ASP A 313 -12.68 29.75 8.21
C ASP A 313 -13.87 30.06 7.30
N ALA A 314 -14.74 30.99 7.72
CA ALA A 314 -15.93 31.37 6.96
C ALA A 314 -15.65 32.00 5.59
N GLN A 315 -14.42 32.45 5.35
CA GLN A 315 -14.00 33.08 4.08
C GLN A 315 -13.32 32.06 3.15
N GLY A 316 -12.80 30.95 3.68
CA GLY A 316 -12.16 29.91 2.89
C GLY A 316 -10.92 29.32 3.54
N LEU A 317 -9.89 29.08 2.72
CA LEU A 317 -8.64 28.40 3.09
C LEU A 317 -7.54 29.42 3.40
N ASN A 318 -6.81 29.18 4.47
CA ASN A 318 -5.64 29.96 4.85
C ASN A 318 -4.36 29.13 4.68
N PHE A 319 -3.39 29.69 4.00
CA PHE A 319 -2.07 29.11 3.71
C PHE A 319 -0.96 30.02 4.24
N ALA A 320 0.26 29.55 4.33
CA ALA A 320 1.41 30.39 4.61
C ALA A 320 1.64 31.47 3.51
N SER A 321 1.23 31.19 2.28
CA SER A 321 1.36 32.06 1.10
C SER A 321 0.17 32.99 0.86
N GLY A 322 -0.83 33.01 1.74
CA GLY A 322 -2.06 33.83 1.59
C GLY A 322 -3.33 33.01 1.73
N THR A 323 -4.43 33.51 1.21
CA THR A 323 -5.77 32.93 1.35
C THR A 323 -6.34 32.49 0.00
N GLU A 324 -7.35 31.62 0.05
CA GLU A 324 -8.20 31.23 -1.08
C GLU A 324 -9.65 31.32 -0.65
N THR A 325 -10.41 32.20 -1.31
CA THR A 325 -11.83 32.37 -1.00
C THR A 325 -12.64 31.20 -1.53
N MET A 326 -13.55 30.68 -0.71
CA MET A 326 -14.38 29.53 -1.04
C MET A 326 -15.87 29.90 -0.90
N PRO A 327 -16.77 29.20 -1.60
CA PRO A 327 -18.21 29.35 -1.40
C PRO A 327 -18.62 29.13 0.06
N VAL A 328 -19.57 29.92 0.55
CA VAL A 328 -19.99 29.93 1.98
C VAL A 328 -20.48 28.54 2.45
N ASN A 329 -21.12 27.76 1.58
CA ASN A 329 -21.63 26.43 1.89
C ASN A 329 -20.71 25.30 1.42
N ALA A 330 -19.40 25.54 1.33
CA ALA A 330 -18.44 24.53 0.95
C ALA A 330 -18.25 23.47 2.04
N LEU A 331 -18.12 22.20 1.64
CA LEU A 331 -17.65 21.10 2.48
C LEU A 331 -16.16 20.87 2.20
N TYR A 332 -15.33 21.01 3.22
CA TYR A 332 -13.93 20.65 3.15
C TYR A 332 -13.75 19.19 3.53
N ILE A 333 -13.15 18.40 2.64
CA ILE A 333 -12.96 16.96 2.81
C ILE A 333 -11.50 16.70 3.13
N ASP A 334 -11.23 16.33 4.37
CA ASP A 334 -9.87 16.06 4.81
C ASP A 334 -9.36 14.73 4.24
N CYS A 335 -8.41 14.84 3.33
CA CYS A 335 -7.68 13.74 2.69
C CYS A 335 -6.17 13.79 3.01
N THR A 336 -5.79 14.46 4.11
CA THR A 336 -4.39 14.75 4.43
C THR A 336 -3.67 13.65 5.20
N ALA A 337 -4.39 12.64 5.70
CA ALA A 337 -3.79 11.54 6.44
C ALA A 337 -2.73 10.82 5.59
N SER A 338 -1.57 10.57 6.20
CA SER A 338 -0.48 9.86 5.54
C SER A 338 -0.58 8.37 5.82
N ALA A 339 -0.78 7.58 4.77
CA ALA A 339 -0.73 6.13 4.87
C ALA A 339 0.67 5.60 5.22
N LEU A 340 1.69 6.45 5.11
CA LEU A 340 3.08 6.08 5.29
C LEU A 340 3.72 7.00 6.33
N ASP A 341 4.28 6.39 7.37
CA ASP A 341 5.18 7.10 8.29
C ASP A 341 6.59 7.11 7.69
N VAL A 342 6.81 8.03 6.75
CA VAL A 342 8.11 8.21 6.07
C VAL A 342 9.24 8.64 7.01
N LEU A 343 8.91 9.09 8.23
CA LEU A 343 9.88 9.46 9.24
C LEU A 343 10.41 8.23 10.02
N ARG A 344 9.76 7.09 9.89
CA ARG A 344 10.23 5.85 10.52
C ARG A 344 11.45 5.32 9.78
N THR A 345 12.60 5.38 10.43
CA THR A 345 13.84 4.78 9.92
C THR A 345 13.72 3.26 9.83
N THR A 346 14.40 2.66 8.86
CA THR A 346 14.51 1.20 8.77
C THR A 346 15.36 0.66 9.93
N GLU A 347 15.03 -0.55 10.36
CA GLU A 347 15.75 -1.31 11.40
C GLU A 347 15.93 -2.76 10.91
N PRO A 348 16.87 -3.54 11.48
CA PRO A 348 16.99 -4.96 11.15
C PRO A 348 15.64 -5.67 11.37
N ILE A 349 15.22 -6.48 10.38
CA ILE A 349 13.96 -7.23 10.46
C ILE A 349 14.04 -8.32 11.51
N PHE A 350 15.14 -9.07 11.51
CA PHE A 350 15.38 -10.17 12.46
C PHE A 350 16.31 -9.69 13.57
N GLN A 351 15.80 -9.72 14.79
CA GLN A 351 16.47 -9.25 16.00
C GLN A 351 16.39 -10.35 17.08
N PRO A 352 17.24 -10.33 18.11
CA PRO A 352 17.12 -11.27 19.21
C PRO A 352 15.73 -11.23 19.85
N GLY A 353 14.98 -12.35 19.74
CA GLY A 353 13.63 -12.50 20.30
C GLY A 353 12.53 -11.70 19.58
N LYS A 354 12.83 -10.96 18.51
CA LYS A 354 11.84 -10.10 17.82
C LYS A 354 12.01 -10.16 16.30
N ILE A 355 10.88 -10.06 15.59
CA ILE A 355 10.82 -9.83 14.13
C ILE A 355 9.98 -8.59 13.91
N VAL A 356 10.49 -7.65 13.10
CA VAL A 356 9.77 -6.44 12.68
C VAL A 356 9.62 -6.47 11.16
N PRO A 357 8.52 -7.04 10.62
CA PRO A 357 8.31 -7.10 9.18
C PRO A 357 8.31 -5.70 8.57
N GLN A 358 9.09 -5.53 7.51
CA GLN A 358 9.22 -4.32 6.73
C GLN A 358 9.12 -4.66 5.24
N LEU A 359 9.03 -3.64 4.39
CA LEU A 359 9.16 -3.90 2.96
C LEU A 359 10.56 -4.45 2.66
N VAL A 360 10.62 -5.49 1.88
CA VAL A 360 11.83 -6.02 1.25
C VAL A 360 11.73 -5.93 -0.27
N ARG A 361 10.52 -5.66 -0.76
CA ARG A 361 10.19 -5.28 -2.15
C ARG A 361 9.05 -4.27 -2.13
N ALA A 362 9.38 -3.01 -2.32
CA ALA A 362 8.37 -1.95 -2.39
C ALA A 362 7.62 -2.00 -3.74
N PRO A 363 6.29 -1.73 -3.72
CA PRO A 363 5.44 -1.45 -2.57
C PRO A 363 4.66 -2.68 -2.03
N LEU A 364 5.14 -3.90 -2.21
CA LEU A 364 4.41 -5.15 -1.98
C LEU A 364 4.45 -5.60 -0.50
N VAL A 365 3.55 -5.10 0.35
CA VAL A 365 3.51 -5.43 1.79
C VAL A 365 3.26 -6.93 2.02
N SER A 366 2.23 -7.51 1.41
CA SER A 366 1.87 -8.92 1.59
C SER A 366 3.00 -9.86 1.16
N PHE A 367 3.60 -9.62 -0.01
CA PHE A 367 4.76 -10.37 -0.48
C PHE A 367 5.95 -10.23 0.48
N SER A 368 6.29 -8.99 0.86
CA SER A 368 7.42 -8.73 1.75
C SER A 368 7.29 -9.48 3.06
N THR A 369 6.10 -9.46 3.65
CA THR A 369 5.86 -10.12 4.94
C THR A 369 5.85 -11.66 4.82
N ALA A 370 5.29 -12.19 3.74
CA ALA A 370 5.34 -13.62 3.44
C ALA A 370 6.78 -14.11 3.24
N LEU A 371 7.62 -13.33 2.51
CA LEU A 371 9.03 -13.66 2.31
C LEU A 371 9.79 -13.63 3.64
N VAL A 372 9.54 -12.67 4.52
CA VAL A 372 10.12 -12.62 5.88
C VAL A 372 9.75 -13.87 6.68
N ALA A 373 8.49 -14.34 6.59
CA ALA A 373 8.04 -15.57 7.27
C ALA A 373 8.72 -16.83 6.69
N TYR A 374 8.85 -16.91 5.37
CA TYR A 374 9.59 -18.01 4.72
C TYR A 374 11.05 -18.05 5.18
N VAL A 375 11.71 -16.90 5.19
CA VAL A 375 13.12 -16.79 5.63
C VAL A 375 13.26 -17.16 7.11
N GLU A 376 12.32 -16.75 7.98
CA GLU A 376 12.33 -17.20 9.40
C GLU A 376 12.20 -18.72 9.53
N ALA A 377 11.38 -19.37 8.72
CA ALA A 377 11.15 -20.81 8.77
C ALA A 377 12.35 -21.64 8.28
N HIS A 378 13.11 -21.14 7.31
CA HIS A 378 14.11 -21.94 6.58
C HIS A 378 15.57 -21.60 6.89
N TYR A 379 15.85 -20.47 7.54
CA TYR A 379 17.21 -20.04 7.86
C TYR A 379 17.37 -19.91 9.39
N ALA A 380 18.50 -20.32 9.91
CA ALA A 380 18.74 -20.30 11.37
C ALA A 380 19.38 -18.99 11.85
N ASP A 381 20.33 -18.46 11.08
CA ASP A 381 21.13 -17.31 11.48
C ASP A 381 20.47 -15.97 11.13
N ASP A 382 20.26 -15.09 12.12
CA ASP A 382 19.62 -13.79 11.94
C ASP A 382 20.44 -12.84 11.05
N ALA A 383 21.77 -12.97 10.97
CA ALA A 383 22.60 -12.18 10.06
C ALA A 383 22.34 -12.59 8.60
N GLN A 384 22.27 -13.90 8.31
CA GLN A 384 21.90 -14.40 6.99
C GLN A 384 20.47 -13.99 6.63
N LYS A 385 19.52 -14.09 7.55
CA LYS A 385 18.12 -13.65 7.33
C LYS A 385 18.06 -12.17 6.96
N ASN A 386 18.77 -11.31 7.70
CA ASN A 386 18.82 -9.87 7.42
C ASN A 386 19.51 -9.55 6.07
N ALA A 387 20.50 -10.35 5.66
CA ALA A 387 21.13 -10.20 4.34
C ALA A 387 20.16 -10.53 3.18
N LEU A 388 19.25 -11.49 3.38
CA LEU A 388 18.19 -11.85 2.42
C LEU A 388 16.98 -10.91 2.49
N CYS A 389 16.82 -10.16 3.57
CA CYS A 389 15.66 -9.31 3.83
C CYS A 389 16.11 -7.89 4.18
N GLN A 390 16.88 -7.23 3.30
CA GLN A 390 17.24 -5.83 3.53
C GLN A 390 16.00 -4.94 3.50
N PRO A 391 15.74 -4.15 4.56
CA PRO A 391 14.58 -3.29 4.61
C PRO A 391 14.63 -2.22 3.52
N VAL A 392 13.52 -2.06 2.81
CA VAL A 392 13.32 -1.03 1.79
C VAL A 392 12.51 0.11 2.42
N PRO A 393 13.04 1.34 2.48
CA PRO A 393 12.34 2.47 3.10
C PRO A 393 11.11 2.87 2.29
N LEU A 394 10.19 3.56 2.96
CA LEU A 394 9.04 4.18 2.31
C LEU A 394 9.48 5.43 1.56
N VAL A 395 8.86 5.67 0.40
CA VAL A 395 9.21 6.78 -0.47
C VAL A 395 8.53 8.07 -0.01
N GLY A 396 9.32 9.08 0.33
CA GLY A 396 8.86 10.42 0.71
C GLY A 396 9.15 11.49 -0.33
N GLY A 397 10.11 11.25 -1.22
CA GLY A 397 10.54 12.15 -2.28
C GLY A 397 11.05 11.42 -3.51
N LEU A 398 11.49 12.17 -4.53
CA LEU A 398 11.95 11.55 -5.79
C LEU A 398 13.29 10.80 -5.62
N GLY A 399 14.20 11.33 -4.81
CA GLY A 399 15.46 10.64 -4.48
C GLY A 399 15.23 9.33 -3.73
N ASP A 400 14.24 9.29 -2.83
CA ASP A 400 13.89 8.07 -2.10
C ASP A 400 13.39 6.98 -3.05
N TYR A 401 12.70 7.34 -4.14
CA TYR A 401 12.30 6.38 -5.16
C TYR A 401 13.53 5.68 -5.78
N VAL A 402 14.57 6.44 -6.12
CA VAL A 402 15.81 5.88 -6.69
C VAL A 402 16.50 4.95 -5.70
N HIS A 403 16.59 5.35 -4.42
CA HIS A 403 17.12 4.50 -3.36
C HIS A 403 16.29 3.24 -3.14
N THR A 404 14.97 3.34 -3.19
CA THR A 404 14.05 2.19 -3.14
C THR A 404 14.32 1.21 -4.30
N GLN A 405 14.55 1.71 -5.53
CA GLN A 405 14.90 0.84 -6.67
C GLN A 405 16.26 0.16 -6.47
N GLN A 406 17.24 0.86 -5.91
CA GLN A 406 18.54 0.26 -5.56
C GLN A 406 18.37 -0.95 -4.63
N LEU A 407 17.63 -0.78 -3.54
CA LEU A 407 17.42 -1.85 -2.56
C LEU A 407 16.54 -2.98 -3.10
N ASN A 408 15.51 -2.65 -3.90
CA ASN A 408 14.70 -3.67 -4.60
C ASN A 408 15.59 -4.55 -5.51
N LEU A 409 16.51 -3.96 -6.28
CA LEU A 409 17.43 -4.69 -7.14
C LEU A 409 18.44 -5.52 -6.33
N ALA A 410 18.98 -4.97 -5.24
CA ALA A 410 19.90 -5.67 -4.36
C ALA A 410 19.25 -6.92 -3.72
N ASN A 411 18.03 -6.78 -3.21
CA ASN A 411 17.27 -7.89 -2.65
C ASN A 411 16.96 -8.95 -3.71
N GLN A 412 16.50 -8.55 -4.89
CA GLN A 412 16.21 -9.49 -5.99
C GLN A 412 17.49 -10.23 -6.45
N PHE A 413 18.62 -9.55 -6.47
CA PHE A 413 19.91 -10.17 -6.75
C PHE A 413 20.25 -11.22 -5.67
N ALA A 414 20.17 -10.88 -4.38
CA ALA A 414 20.43 -11.81 -3.28
C ALA A 414 19.52 -13.06 -3.36
N TRP A 415 18.22 -12.89 -3.61
CA TRP A 415 17.28 -14.00 -3.77
C TRP A 415 17.59 -14.88 -4.98
N SER A 416 18.11 -14.28 -6.06
CA SER A 416 18.51 -15.03 -7.27
C SER A 416 19.68 -15.99 -7.04
N GLN A 417 20.52 -15.73 -6.04
CA GLN A 417 21.67 -16.55 -5.69
C GLN A 417 21.27 -17.78 -4.83
N ASP A 418 20.15 -17.71 -4.13
CA ASP A 418 19.60 -18.80 -3.32
C ASP A 418 18.59 -19.62 -4.13
N LYS A 419 18.92 -20.91 -4.39
CA LYS A 419 18.09 -21.79 -5.22
C LYS A 419 16.72 -22.08 -4.59
N ALA A 420 16.68 -22.31 -3.27
CA ALA A 420 15.45 -22.66 -2.57
C ALA A 420 14.51 -21.46 -2.54
N LEU A 421 15.00 -20.30 -2.11
CA LEU A 421 14.25 -19.04 -2.06
C LEU A 421 13.76 -18.61 -3.44
N ARG A 422 14.62 -18.68 -4.46
CA ARG A 422 14.25 -18.36 -5.85
C ARG A 422 13.12 -19.26 -6.35
N ASN A 423 13.16 -20.56 -6.04
CA ASN A 423 12.10 -21.48 -6.44
C ASN A 423 10.79 -21.18 -5.72
N TRP A 424 10.84 -20.88 -4.43
CA TRP A 424 9.67 -20.50 -3.66
C TRP A 424 9.04 -19.19 -4.22
N ILE A 425 9.85 -18.16 -4.50
CA ILE A 425 9.36 -16.90 -5.09
C ILE A 425 8.63 -17.14 -6.43
N ARG A 426 9.06 -18.11 -7.24
CA ARG A 426 8.40 -18.44 -8.52
C ARG A 426 7.01 -19.04 -8.35
N THR A 427 6.71 -19.61 -7.20
CA THR A 427 5.42 -20.28 -6.92
C THR A 427 4.46 -19.42 -6.11
N ILE A 428 4.98 -18.44 -5.35
CA ILE A 428 4.14 -17.60 -4.49
C ILE A 428 3.20 -16.71 -5.31
N ARG A 429 1.93 -16.70 -4.92
CA ARG A 429 0.89 -15.91 -5.55
C ARG A 429 1.09 -14.39 -5.36
N LEU A 430 1.67 -14.01 -4.22
CA LEU A 430 1.84 -12.62 -3.80
C LEU A 430 2.92 -11.85 -4.58
N ASP A 431 3.78 -12.54 -5.33
CA ASP A 431 4.63 -11.90 -6.34
C ASP A 431 3.89 -11.89 -7.69
N ALA A 432 3.37 -10.73 -8.07
CA ALA A 432 2.55 -10.57 -9.26
C ALA A 432 3.22 -11.05 -10.55
N PHE A 433 4.54 -10.91 -10.67
CA PHE A 433 5.25 -11.07 -11.94
C PHE A 433 6.07 -12.35 -12.04
N SER A 434 6.50 -12.95 -10.93
CA SER A 434 7.29 -14.18 -10.97
C SER A 434 6.58 -15.33 -11.65
N ARG A 435 5.24 -15.42 -11.49
CA ARG A 435 4.42 -16.41 -12.20
C ARG A 435 4.36 -16.16 -13.70
N LEU A 436 4.22 -14.90 -14.12
CA LEU A 436 4.26 -14.53 -15.55
C LEU A 436 5.59 -14.92 -16.17
N VAL A 437 6.69 -14.61 -15.50
CA VAL A 437 8.04 -14.98 -15.95
C VAL A 437 8.22 -16.50 -15.98
N ALA A 438 7.73 -17.21 -14.96
CA ALA A 438 7.84 -18.68 -14.90
C ALA A 438 7.01 -19.40 -15.97
N ALA A 439 5.94 -18.78 -16.45
CA ALA A 439 5.05 -19.33 -17.47
C ALA A 439 5.57 -19.15 -18.91
N VAL A 440 6.66 -18.42 -19.13
CA VAL A 440 7.21 -18.19 -20.48
C VAL A 440 7.76 -19.50 -21.05
N ALA A 441 7.20 -19.95 -22.17
CA ALA A 441 7.69 -21.11 -22.86
C ALA A 441 9.06 -20.83 -23.51
N PRO A 442 10.02 -21.76 -23.47
CA PRO A 442 11.33 -21.58 -24.13
C PRO A 442 11.24 -21.32 -25.63
N THR A 443 10.14 -21.69 -26.27
CA THR A 443 9.84 -21.49 -27.69
C THR A 443 9.27 -20.10 -28.01
N ASP A 444 8.86 -19.34 -27.01
CA ASP A 444 8.39 -17.95 -27.18
C ASP A 444 9.61 -17.02 -27.19
N THR A 445 10.22 -16.91 -28.38
CA THR A 445 11.50 -16.18 -28.58
C THR A 445 11.41 -14.73 -28.17
N ASP A 446 10.29 -14.07 -28.38
CA ASP A 446 10.09 -12.64 -28.07
C ASP A 446 10.06 -12.41 -26.57
N LYS A 447 9.28 -13.22 -25.84
CA LYS A 447 9.26 -13.14 -24.37
C LYS A 447 10.59 -13.54 -23.75
N VAL A 448 11.26 -14.58 -24.29
CA VAL A 448 12.61 -14.98 -23.85
C VAL A 448 13.62 -13.84 -24.06
N ALA A 449 13.57 -13.16 -25.21
CA ALA A 449 14.40 -11.99 -25.47
C ALA A 449 14.13 -10.85 -24.46
N LEU A 450 12.85 -10.59 -24.15
CA LEU A 450 12.45 -9.58 -23.16
C LEU A 450 12.97 -9.92 -21.75
N LEU A 451 12.93 -11.20 -21.36
CA LEU A 451 13.53 -11.65 -20.09
C LEU A 451 15.06 -11.47 -20.06
N GLY A 452 15.72 -11.64 -21.21
CA GLY A 452 17.13 -11.31 -21.38
C GLY A 452 17.41 -9.82 -21.14
N GLN A 453 16.59 -8.95 -21.71
CA GLN A 453 16.65 -7.49 -21.51
C GLN A 453 16.38 -7.09 -20.05
N LEU A 454 15.43 -7.74 -19.36
CA LEU A 454 15.18 -7.52 -17.95
C LEU A 454 16.44 -7.76 -17.11
N ARG A 455 17.17 -8.84 -17.40
CA ARG A 455 18.42 -9.18 -16.69
C ARG A 455 19.55 -8.18 -16.99
N SER A 456 19.80 -7.87 -18.26
CA SER A 456 20.86 -6.92 -18.63
C SER A 456 20.53 -5.50 -18.19
N GLY A 457 19.27 -5.09 -18.28
CA GLY A 457 18.77 -3.80 -17.79
C GLY A 457 18.92 -3.63 -16.28
N SER A 458 18.72 -4.69 -15.50
CA SER A 458 18.94 -4.65 -14.05
C SER A 458 20.40 -4.33 -13.69
N LEU A 459 21.36 -4.90 -14.42
CA LEU A 459 22.79 -4.63 -14.21
C LEU A 459 23.13 -3.19 -14.61
N ALA A 460 22.64 -2.72 -15.75
CA ALA A 460 22.87 -1.36 -16.22
C ALA A 460 22.25 -0.31 -15.28
N ALA A 461 21.02 -0.54 -14.81
CA ALA A 461 20.36 0.31 -13.83
C ALA A 461 21.14 0.37 -12.51
N ALA A 462 21.57 -0.78 -11.98
CA ALA A 462 22.37 -0.86 -10.77
C ALA A 462 23.69 -0.07 -10.88
N ALA A 463 24.31 -0.02 -12.05
CA ALA A 463 25.53 0.75 -12.30
C ALA A 463 25.29 2.28 -12.37
N ASN A 464 24.10 2.74 -12.78
CA ASN A 464 23.79 4.17 -12.89
C ASN A 464 23.15 4.77 -11.63
N ILE A 465 22.41 3.98 -10.85
CA ILE A 465 21.71 4.44 -9.63
C ILE A 465 22.63 5.21 -8.67
N PRO A 466 23.87 4.78 -8.35
CA PRO A 466 24.75 5.56 -7.47
C PRO A 466 25.05 6.97 -7.98
N LYS A 467 25.10 7.17 -9.31
CA LYS A 467 25.31 8.49 -9.91
C LYS A 467 24.06 9.38 -9.74
N LEU A 468 22.87 8.80 -9.90
CA LEU A 468 21.60 9.51 -9.69
C LEU A 468 21.39 9.91 -8.23
N LEU A 469 21.91 9.15 -7.27
CA LEU A 469 21.82 9.45 -5.84
C LEU A 469 22.87 10.48 -5.40
N ALA A 470 23.94 10.66 -6.14
CA ALA A 470 25.01 11.62 -5.85
C ALA A 470 24.75 13.00 -6.49
N ALA A 471 23.84 13.09 -7.47
CA ALA A 471 23.48 14.30 -8.19
C ALA A 471 22.40 15.09 -7.46
#